data_54f423b26c28d4cd38dcb73a8cc72d67
#
_entry.id   54f423b26c28d4cd38dcb73a8cc72d67
#
_cell.length_a   1.000
_cell.length_b   1.000
_cell.length_c   1.000
_cell.angle_alpha   90.00
_cell.angle_beta   90.00
_cell.angle_gamma   90.00
#
_symmetry.space_group_name_H-M   'P 1'
#
loop_
_entity.id
_entity.type
_entity.pdbx_description
1 polymer ?
#
loop_
_entity_poly.entity_id
_entity_poly.type
_entity_poly.pdbx_seq_one_letter_code
_entity_poly.pdbx_strand_id
1 'polypeptide(L)'
;MDVAGDYSVNGAENRMIDNIDREILSIVQRDARISNAEIARQVELAPSAVLERIRKLEDRGIIRGYSAFVEPKELGYRLTAIIAVRTSECGAGVGEQLAAIPEVQEVHEVAGDDCFYIKVRTTDTESLGVLLREKIKAVDNVVNTRTTVVLKTFKEGNLLPIDLSGDATEDVKRKVRGK
;
A
#
# COMPACT_ATOMS: atom_id res chain seq x y z
N MET A 1 33.33 5.43 2.63
CA MET A 1 32.83 5.40 1.25
C MET A 1 31.42 5.91 1.30
N ASP A 2 31.26 7.19 0.89
CA ASP A 2 29.99 7.92 0.94
C ASP A 2 28.98 7.33 -0.04
N VAL A 3 27.82 6.97 0.45
CA VAL A 3 26.60 6.77 -0.34
C VAL A 3 25.55 7.82 0.05
N ALA A 4 25.93 9.09 -0.09
CA ALA A 4 24.95 10.17 -0.16
C ALA A 4 24.30 10.09 -1.55
N GLY A 5 23.15 9.44 -1.66
CA GLY A 5 22.31 9.47 -2.84
C GLY A 5 21.86 10.90 -3.11
N ASP A 6 22.37 11.45 -4.21
CA ASP A 6 22.02 12.74 -4.76
C ASP A 6 20.52 12.81 -5.07
N TYR A 7 19.74 13.40 -4.16
CA TYR A 7 18.37 13.81 -4.42
C TYR A 7 18.38 15.10 -5.26
N SER A 8 18.75 14.95 -6.52
CA SER A 8 18.67 16.01 -7.51
C SER A 8 17.23 16.49 -7.66
N VAL A 9 16.99 17.74 -7.25
CA VAL A 9 15.70 18.45 -7.26
C VAL A 9 15.37 19.00 -8.66
N ASN A 10 15.81 18.35 -9.74
CA ASN A 10 15.53 18.76 -11.11
C ASN A 10 14.45 17.85 -11.74
N GLY A 11 13.20 18.20 -11.58
CA GLY A 11 12.07 17.47 -12.17
C GLY A 11 10.69 17.85 -11.63
N ALA A 12 10.54 18.96 -10.94
CA ALA A 12 9.30 19.36 -10.30
C ALA A 12 8.14 19.72 -11.26
N GLU A 13 8.44 20.07 -12.50
CA GLU A 13 7.42 20.54 -13.47
C GLU A 13 6.61 19.40 -14.14
N ASN A 14 7.05 18.13 -14.03
CA ASN A 14 6.36 17.00 -14.68
C ASN A 14 5.64 16.08 -13.66
N ARG A 15 5.45 16.50 -12.43
CA ARG A 15 4.92 15.66 -11.34
C ARG A 15 3.47 15.93 -10.95
N MET A 16 2.83 16.94 -11.47
CA MET A 16 1.44 17.23 -11.07
C MET A 16 0.47 16.31 -11.80
N ILE A 17 -0.38 15.64 -11.03
CA ILE A 17 -1.55 14.89 -11.49
C ILE A 17 -2.64 15.93 -11.74
N ASP A 18 -3.11 16.05 -12.97
CA ASP A 18 -4.21 16.96 -13.31
C ASP A 18 -5.58 16.38 -12.91
N ASN A 19 -6.64 17.15 -13.07
CA ASN A 19 -7.98 16.72 -12.67
C ASN A 19 -8.46 15.50 -13.46
N ILE A 20 -8.13 15.43 -14.75
CA ILE A 20 -8.47 14.28 -15.60
C ILE A 20 -7.72 13.03 -15.14
N ASP A 21 -6.44 13.16 -14.78
CA ASP A 21 -5.66 12.05 -14.19
C ASP A 21 -6.29 11.57 -12.88
N ARG A 22 -6.77 12.48 -12.03
CA ARG A 22 -7.48 12.16 -10.78
C ARG A 22 -8.78 11.41 -11.05
N GLU A 23 -9.57 11.84 -12.03
CA GLU A 23 -10.78 11.15 -12.45
C GLU A 23 -10.47 9.74 -12.96
N ILE A 24 -9.47 9.58 -13.84
CA ILE A 24 -9.01 8.29 -14.34
C ILE A 24 -8.58 7.39 -13.15
N LEU A 25 -7.77 7.90 -12.24
CA LEU A 25 -7.33 7.15 -11.05
C LEU A 25 -8.51 6.75 -10.16
N SER A 26 -9.51 7.64 -9.98
CA SER A 26 -10.72 7.33 -9.22
C SER A 26 -11.54 6.20 -9.85
N ILE A 27 -11.60 6.16 -11.18
CA ILE A 27 -12.30 5.11 -11.93
C ILE A 27 -11.55 3.78 -11.83
N VAL A 28 -10.26 3.77 -12.16
CA VAL A 28 -9.47 2.51 -12.21
C VAL A 28 -9.25 1.89 -10.83
N GLN A 29 -9.25 2.69 -9.74
CA GLN A 29 -9.23 2.14 -8.39
C GLN A 29 -10.47 1.31 -8.06
N ARG A 30 -11.64 1.68 -8.61
CA ARG A 30 -12.92 1.00 -8.35
C ARG A 30 -13.11 -0.21 -9.25
N ASP A 31 -12.69 -0.09 -10.51
CA ASP A 31 -12.76 -1.15 -11.50
C ASP A 31 -11.49 -1.19 -12.35
N ALA A 32 -10.55 -2.04 -11.95
CA ALA A 32 -9.30 -2.26 -12.67
C ALA A 32 -9.48 -2.96 -14.05
N ARG A 33 -10.69 -3.47 -14.35
CA ARG A 33 -11.01 -4.16 -15.62
C ARG A 33 -11.79 -3.30 -16.60
N ILE A 34 -12.11 -2.05 -16.24
CA ILE A 34 -12.79 -1.12 -17.10
C ILE A 34 -11.99 -0.87 -18.38
N SER A 35 -12.67 -0.78 -19.54
CA SER A 35 -11.99 -0.51 -20.80
C SER A 35 -11.61 0.97 -20.94
N ASN A 36 -10.52 1.24 -21.69
CA ASN A 36 -10.13 2.62 -21.99
C ASN A 36 -11.23 3.40 -22.73
N ALA A 37 -12.05 2.72 -23.54
CA ALA A 37 -13.19 3.34 -24.22
C ALA A 37 -14.27 3.79 -23.22
N GLU A 38 -14.51 3.01 -22.19
CA GLU A 38 -15.47 3.35 -21.15
C GLU A 38 -14.96 4.48 -20.24
N ILE A 39 -13.66 4.45 -19.88
CA ILE A 39 -13.04 5.58 -19.14
C ILE A 39 -13.15 6.85 -20.00
N ALA A 40 -12.79 6.77 -21.29
CA ALA A 40 -12.80 7.89 -22.23
C ALA A 40 -14.16 8.58 -22.30
N ARG A 41 -15.24 7.78 -22.27
CA ARG A 41 -16.62 8.29 -22.25
C ARG A 41 -16.92 9.05 -20.95
N GLN A 42 -16.39 8.59 -19.80
CA GLN A 42 -16.64 9.21 -18.50
C GLN A 42 -15.85 10.51 -18.32
N VAL A 43 -14.62 10.59 -18.87
CA VAL A 43 -13.75 11.76 -18.75
C VAL A 43 -13.77 12.66 -20.00
N GLU A 44 -14.69 12.41 -20.94
CA GLU A 44 -14.90 13.18 -22.18
C GLU A 44 -13.65 13.33 -23.05
N LEU A 45 -12.87 12.25 -23.19
CA LEU A 45 -11.65 12.19 -24.00
C LEU A 45 -11.74 11.11 -25.09
N ALA A 46 -10.77 11.16 -26.04
CA ALA A 46 -10.56 10.04 -26.96
C ALA A 46 -9.92 8.84 -26.24
N PRO A 47 -10.26 7.57 -26.60
CA PRO A 47 -9.66 6.38 -25.98
C PRO A 47 -8.14 6.32 -26.07
N SER A 48 -7.54 6.84 -27.15
CA SER A 48 -6.08 6.94 -27.30
C SER A 48 -5.45 7.90 -26.30
N ALA A 49 -6.11 9.03 -26.00
CA ALA A 49 -5.63 9.97 -25.00
C ALA A 49 -5.70 9.40 -23.59
N VAL A 50 -6.75 8.63 -23.25
CA VAL A 50 -6.84 7.93 -21.98
C VAL A 50 -5.75 6.89 -21.86
N LEU A 51 -5.52 6.08 -22.90
CA LEU A 51 -4.43 5.08 -22.91
C LEU A 51 -3.07 5.72 -22.67
N GLU A 52 -2.78 6.85 -23.30
CA GLU A 52 -1.53 7.57 -23.12
C GLU A 52 -1.37 8.09 -21.68
N ARG A 53 -2.45 8.62 -21.08
CA ARG A 53 -2.45 9.08 -19.69
C ARG A 53 -2.22 7.93 -18.71
N ILE A 54 -2.91 6.81 -18.88
CA ILE A 54 -2.74 5.62 -18.03
C ILE A 54 -1.29 5.13 -18.10
N ARG A 55 -0.70 5.01 -19.30
CA ARG A 55 0.71 4.64 -19.45
C ARG A 55 1.66 5.59 -18.72
N LYS A 56 1.44 6.90 -18.83
CA LYS A 56 2.23 7.90 -18.08
C LYS A 56 2.10 7.74 -16.56
N LEU A 57 0.90 7.40 -16.06
CA LEU A 57 0.67 7.14 -14.64
C LEU A 57 1.34 5.84 -14.17
N GLU A 58 1.39 4.82 -15.03
CA GLU A 58 2.12 3.57 -14.80
C GLU A 58 3.63 3.79 -14.82
N ASP A 59 4.17 4.44 -15.87
CA ASP A 59 5.60 4.74 -16.01
C ASP A 59 6.15 5.58 -14.85
N ARG A 60 5.32 6.46 -14.30
CA ARG A 60 5.63 7.29 -13.12
C ARG A 60 5.46 6.55 -11.80
N GLY A 61 4.99 5.31 -11.79
CA GLY A 61 4.72 4.52 -10.60
C GLY A 61 3.56 5.03 -9.74
N ILE A 62 2.69 5.90 -10.29
CA ILE A 62 1.46 6.37 -9.63
C ILE A 62 0.45 5.22 -9.60
N ILE A 63 0.26 4.55 -10.73
CA ILE A 63 -0.38 3.25 -10.80
C ILE A 63 0.72 2.20 -10.64
N ARG A 64 0.77 1.55 -9.48
CA ARG A 64 1.80 0.56 -9.15
C ARG A 64 1.46 -0.85 -9.62
N GLY A 65 0.23 -1.06 -10.10
CA GLY A 65 -0.26 -2.34 -10.59
C GLY A 65 -1.76 -2.49 -10.43
N TYR A 66 -2.25 -3.62 -10.90
CA TYR A 66 -3.65 -4.02 -10.82
C TYR A 66 -3.71 -5.38 -10.14
N SER A 67 -4.64 -5.56 -9.21
CA SER A 67 -4.81 -6.85 -8.55
C SER A 67 -6.28 -7.22 -8.40
N ALA A 68 -6.54 -8.52 -8.34
CA ALA A 68 -7.85 -9.04 -8.01
C ALA A 68 -7.99 -9.17 -6.49
N PHE A 69 -9.12 -8.76 -5.95
CA PHE A 69 -9.50 -9.11 -4.58
C PHE A 69 -10.14 -10.48 -4.56
N VAL A 70 -9.54 -11.39 -3.80
CA VAL A 70 -10.02 -12.77 -3.66
C VAL A 70 -10.57 -12.95 -2.25
N GLU A 71 -11.72 -13.64 -2.12
CA GLU A 71 -12.30 -13.96 -0.81
C GLU A 71 -11.42 -14.97 -0.06
N PRO A 72 -10.74 -14.58 1.03
CA PRO A 72 -9.77 -15.47 1.68
C PRO A 72 -10.37 -16.75 2.22
N LYS A 73 -11.63 -16.72 2.67
CA LYS A 73 -12.33 -17.89 3.23
C LYS A 73 -12.52 -18.99 2.21
N GLU A 74 -12.72 -18.65 0.94
CA GLU A 74 -12.85 -19.61 -0.16
C GLU A 74 -11.52 -20.33 -0.45
N LEU A 75 -10.39 -19.70 -0.07
CA LEU A 75 -9.06 -20.31 -0.13
C LEU A 75 -8.64 -20.97 1.21
N GLY A 76 -9.57 -21.08 2.19
CA GLY A 76 -9.30 -21.69 3.47
C GLY A 76 -8.69 -20.76 4.53
N TYR A 77 -8.36 -19.51 4.21
CA TYR A 77 -7.83 -18.54 5.17
C TYR A 77 -8.96 -17.94 6.02
N ARG A 78 -9.18 -18.52 7.19
CA ARG A 78 -10.31 -18.16 8.07
C ARG A 78 -9.92 -17.28 9.24
N LEU A 79 -8.63 -17.11 9.49
CA LEU A 79 -8.12 -16.31 10.60
C LEU A 79 -7.22 -15.20 10.07
N THR A 80 -7.48 -13.99 10.53
CA THR A 80 -6.62 -12.82 10.33
C THR A 80 -6.08 -12.37 11.68
N ALA A 81 -4.80 -12.03 11.75
CA ALA A 81 -4.20 -11.44 12.93
C ALA A 81 -3.33 -10.24 12.56
N ILE A 82 -3.25 -9.29 13.50
CA ILE A 82 -2.28 -8.20 13.49
C ILE A 82 -1.24 -8.53 14.57
N ILE A 83 0.03 -8.50 14.18
CA ILE A 83 1.13 -8.85 15.06
C ILE A 83 2.06 -7.65 15.17
N ALA A 84 2.22 -7.15 16.38
CA ALA A 84 3.26 -6.21 16.71
C ALA A 84 4.56 -7.00 16.96
N VAL A 85 5.63 -6.62 16.28
CA VAL A 85 6.94 -7.28 16.35
C VAL A 85 7.94 -6.29 16.92
N ARG A 86 8.59 -6.67 18.01
CA ARG A 86 9.72 -5.95 18.61
C ARG A 86 11.02 -6.64 18.25
N THR A 87 12.00 -5.85 17.84
CA THR A 87 13.34 -6.30 17.49
C THR A 87 14.38 -5.67 18.43
N SER A 88 15.54 -6.29 18.55
CA SER A 88 16.66 -5.72 19.31
C SER A 88 17.23 -4.48 18.62
N GLU A 89 17.20 -4.47 17.29
CA GLU A 89 17.60 -3.34 16.43
C GLU A 89 16.53 -3.14 15.36
N CYS A 90 15.96 -1.94 15.25
CA CYS A 90 15.02 -1.61 14.18
C CYS A 90 15.78 -1.41 12.86
N GLY A 91 15.23 -1.89 11.75
CA GLY A 91 15.74 -1.63 10.40
C GLY A 91 16.66 -2.68 9.79
N ALA A 92 17.32 -3.52 10.53
CA ALA A 92 18.39 -4.46 10.07
C ALA A 92 17.93 -5.56 9.08
N GLY A 93 17.18 -5.24 8.01
CA GLY A 93 16.68 -6.22 7.03
C GLY A 93 15.53 -7.09 7.54
N VAL A 94 15.01 -6.79 8.73
CA VAL A 94 13.92 -7.54 9.36
C VAL A 94 12.61 -7.39 8.59
N GLY A 95 12.34 -6.17 8.08
CA GLY A 95 11.14 -5.90 7.29
C GLY A 95 11.06 -6.77 6.04
N GLU A 96 12.17 -6.92 5.32
CA GLU A 96 12.30 -7.77 4.14
C GLU A 96 12.13 -9.25 4.46
N GLN A 97 12.70 -9.71 5.58
CA GLN A 97 12.53 -11.10 6.03
C GLN A 97 11.09 -11.40 6.42
N LEU A 98 10.42 -10.48 7.12
CA LEU A 98 9.00 -10.60 7.45
C LEU A 98 8.13 -10.58 6.20
N ALA A 99 8.43 -9.71 5.23
CA ALA A 99 7.69 -9.60 3.97
C ALA A 99 7.86 -10.83 3.05
N ALA A 100 8.94 -11.60 3.22
CA ALA A 100 9.17 -12.83 2.48
C ALA A 100 8.32 -14.03 2.98
N ILE A 101 7.67 -13.91 4.15
CA ILE A 101 6.81 -14.96 4.71
C ILE A 101 5.48 -14.97 3.95
N PRO A 102 5.06 -16.08 3.30
CA PRO A 102 3.86 -16.11 2.46
C PRO A 102 2.55 -15.75 3.16
N GLU A 103 2.42 -16.07 4.45
CA GLU A 103 1.25 -15.76 5.25
C GLU A 103 1.16 -14.29 5.67
N VAL A 104 2.25 -13.51 5.50
CA VAL A 104 2.32 -12.09 5.78
C VAL A 104 1.82 -11.32 4.57
N GLN A 105 0.80 -10.51 4.75
CA GLN A 105 0.17 -9.71 3.70
C GLN A 105 0.63 -8.26 3.70
N GLU A 106 0.94 -7.73 4.87
CA GLU A 106 1.35 -6.34 5.06
C GLU A 106 2.47 -6.29 6.10
N VAL A 107 3.47 -5.46 5.87
CA VAL A 107 4.56 -5.16 6.82
C VAL A 107 4.70 -3.65 6.87
N HIS A 108 4.62 -3.10 8.07
CA HIS A 108 4.81 -1.67 8.32
C HIS A 108 5.86 -1.50 9.40
N GLU A 109 6.94 -0.80 9.08
CA GLU A 109 7.85 -0.28 10.09
C GLU A 109 7.18 0.91 10.79
N VAL A 110 7.20 0.95 12.10
CA VAL A 110 6.48 1.95 12.89
C VAL A 110 7.39 2.61 13.91
N ALA A 111 7.10 3.86 14.23
CA ALA A 111 7.76 4.57 15.32
C ALA A 111 6.94 4.35 16.61
N GLY A 112 7.54 3.70 17.61
CA GLY A 112 6.89 3.43 18.89
C GLY A 112 7.61 2.34 19.69
N ASP A 113 6.89 1.68 20.59
CA ASP A 113 7.43 0.61 21.43
C ASP A 113 7.74 -0.67 20.67
N ASP A 114 7.03 -0.92 19.56
CA ASP A 114 7.28 -2.02 18.65
C ASP A 114 7.93 -1.48 17.37
N CYS A 115 8.71 -2.30 16.65
CA CYS A 115 9.39 -1.88 15.44
C CYS A 115 8.54 -2.12 14.18
N PHE A 116 7.71 -3.18 14.18
CA PHE A 116 6.87 -3.50 13.03
C PHE A 116 5.45 -3.87 13.45
N TYR A 117 4.49 -3.54 12.58
CA TYR A 117 3.16 -4.14 12.57
C TYR A 117 2.99 -4.94 11.30
N ILE A 118 2.60 -6.20 11.43
CA ILE A 118 2.35 -7.08 10.30
C ILE A 118 0.92 -7.61 10.34
N LYS A 119 0.33 -7.76 9.16
CA LYS A 119 -0.97 -8.42 8.98
C LYS A 119 -0.73 -9.80 8.38
N VAL A 120 -1.28 -10.82 9.04
CA VAL A 120 -1.15 -12.20 8.60
C VAL A 120 -2.49 -12.86 8.41
N ARG A 121 -2.54 -13.87 7.52
CA ARG A 121 -3.69 -14.75 7.36
C ARG A 121 -3.27 -16.21 7.49
N THR A 122 -4.05 -16.96 8.25
CA THR A 122 -3.87 -18.40 8.46
C THR A 122 -5.20 -19.13 8.37
N THR A 123 -5.16 -20.45 8.31
CA THR A 123 -6.38 -21.28 8.27
C THR A 123 -7.11 -21.26 9.60
N ASP A 124 -6.36 -21.31 10.72
CA ASP A 124 -6.85 -21.46 12.07
C ASP A 124 -5.83 -20.97 13.12
N THR A 125 -6.14 -21.16 14.40
CA THR A 125 -5.26 -20.77 15.52
C THR A 125 -4.04 -21.65 15.66
N GLU A 126 -4.09 -22.93 15.26
CA GLU A 126 -2.96 -23.84 15.30
C GLU A 126 -1.91 -23.40 14.27
N SER A 127 -2.33 -23.15 13.04
CA SER A 127 -1.49 -22.59 11.96
C SER A 127 -0.88 -21.23 12.33
N LEU A 128 -1.65 -20.37 13.03
CA LEU A 128 -1.12 -19.12 13.56
C LEU A 128 -0.02 -19.38 14.60
N GLY A 129 -0.21 -20.37 15.47
CA GLY A 129 0.79 -20.75 16.46
C GLY A 129 2.09 -21.26 15.81
N VAL A 130 1.99 -22.05 14.74
CA VAL A 130 3.13 -22.52 13.94
C VAL A 130 3.85 -21.35 13.30
N LEU A 131 3.09 -20.47 12.60
CA LEU A 131 3.63 -19.26 11.98
C LEU A 131 4.44 -18.40 12.97
N LEU A 132 3.90 -18.18 14.16
CA LEU A 132 4.56 -17.38 15.20
C LEU A 132 5.87 -18.03 15.68
N ARG A 133 5.86 -19.35 15.95
CA ARG A 133 7.01 -20.04 16.51
C ARG A 133 8.12 -20.29 15.47
N GLU A 134 7.73 -20.74 14.29
CA GLU A 134 8.67 -21.32 13.34
C GLU A 134 9.12 -20.32 12.25
N LYS A 135 8.32 -19.27 11.98
CA LYS A 135 8.66 -18.31 10.96
C LYS A 135 8.94 -16.93 11.54
N ILE A 136 8.00 -16.33 12.29
CA ILE A 136 8.18 -14.94 12.76
C ILE A 136 9.27 -14.84 13.83
N LYS A 137 9.28 -15.73 14.81
CA LYS A 137 10.33 -15.74 15.84
C LYS A 137 11.69 -16.27 15.36
N ALA A 138 11.73 -16.89 14.19
CA ALA A 138 12.97 -17.32 13.55
C ALA A 138 13.63 -16.19 12.74
N VAL A 139 12.94 -15.08 12.51
CA VAL A 139 13.53 -13.89 11.89
C VAL A 139 14.56 -13.29 12.83
N ASP A 140 15.74 -12.97 12.31
CA ASP A 140 16.83 -12.41 13.08
C ASP A 140 16.40 -11.14 13.84
N ASN A 141 16.94 -10.96 15.04
CA ASN A 141 16.66 -9.82 15.92
C ASN A 141 15.23 -9.71 16.46
N VAL A 142 14.29 -10.60 16.13
CA VAL A 142 12.96 -10.60 16.73
C VAL A 142 13.05 -11.07 18.18
N VAL A 143 12.74 -10.18 19.12
CA VAL A 143 12.80 -10.45 20.57
C VAL A 143 11.45 -10.69 21.21
N ASN A 144 10.38 -10.09 20.66
CA ASN A 144 9.03 -10.27 21.19
C ASN A 144 7.96 -10.05 20.11
N THR A 145 6.81 -10.69 20.31
CA THR A 145 5.63 -10.51 19.45
C THR A 145 4.39 -10.38 20.31
N ARG A 146 3.48 -9.47 19.92
CA ARG A 146 2.15 -9.31 20.52
C ARG A 146 1.11 -9.50 19.42
N THR A 147 0.32 -10.55 19.52
CA THR A 147 -0.65 -10.96 18.50
C THR A 147 -2.06 -10.55 18.90
N THR A 148 -2.76 -9.89 18.00
CA THR A 148 -4.18 -9.54 18.11
C THR A 148 -4.95 -10.25 17.01
N VAL A 149 -5.86 -11.15 17.39
CA VAL A 149 -6.74 -11.84 16.43
C VAL A 149 -7.89 -10.91 16.04
N VAL A 150 -8.12 -10.77 14.74
CA VAL A 150 -9.22 -9.98 14.19
C VAL A 150 -10.50 -10.79 14.27
N LEU A 151 -11.48 -10.32 15.04
CA LEU A 151 -12.79 -11.00 15.18
C LEU A 151 -13.71 -10.69 13.99
N LYS A 152 -13.65 -9.45 13.49
CA LYS A 152 -14.48 -9.01 12.35
C LYS A 152 -13.80 -7.86 11.61
N THR A 153 -13.77 -7.96 10.29
CA THR A 153 -13.35 -6.88 9.41
C THR A 153 -14.57 -6.15 8.87
N PHE A 154 -14.64 -4.84 9.07
CA PHE A 154 -15.72 -3.98 8.55
C PHE A 154 -15.35 -3.31 7.23
N LYS A 155 -14.06 -3.05 7.02
CA LYS A 155 -13.52 -2.45 5.79
C LYS A 155 -12.11 -2.97 5.57
N GLU A 156 -11.86 -3.43 4.38
CA GLU A 156 -10.54 -3.81 3.90
C GLU A 156 -10.41 -3.35 2.45
N GLY A 157 -9.28 -2.78 2.09
CA GLY A 157 -9.02 -2.32 0.72
C GLY A 157 -8.00 -1.19 0.66
N ASN A 158 -7.50 -0.95 -0.55
CA ASN A 158 -6.44 0.01 -0.85
C ASN A 158 -6.96 1.26 -1.57
N LEU A 159 -8.27 1.52 -1.54
CA LEU A 159 -8.86 2.69 -2.20
C LEU A 159 -8.45 3.96 -1.46
N LEU A 160 -7.70 4.82 -2.14
CA LEU A 160 -7.34 6.14 -1.63
C LEU A 160 -8.47 7.14 -1.93
N PRO A 161 -8.82 8.02 -1.00
CA PRO A 161 -9.70 9.15 -1.29
C PRO A 161 -9.00 10.09 -2.26
N ILE A 162 -9.55 10.24 -3.47
CA ILE A 162 -9.04 11.18 -4.47
C ILE A 162 -9.95 12.40 -4.46
N ASP A 163 -9.36 13.56 -4.14
CA ASP A 163 -10.06 14.82 -4.22
C ASP A 163 -10.19 15.25 -5.69
N LEU A 164 -11.42 15.34 -6.18
CA LEU A 164 -11.77 15.77 -7.54
C LEU A 164 -12.09 17.28 -7.61
N SER A 165 -12.09 18.00 -6.48
CA SER A 165 -12.48 19.41 -6.43
C SER A 165 -11.39 20.42 -6.84
N GLY A 166 -10.22 19.94 -7.26
CA GLY A 166 -9.16 20.76 -7.88
C GLY A 166 -8.20 21.46 -6.89
N ASP A 167 -6.92 21.48 -7.25
CA ASP A 167 -5.79 22.19 -6.62
C ASP A 167 -5.44 21.88 -5.15
N ALA A 168 -4.90 20.68 -4.94
CA ALA A 168 -4.19 20.35 -3.69
C ALA A 168 -2.91 21.20 -3.43
N THR A 169 -2.52 22.09 -4.36
CA THR A 169 -1.34 22.95 -4.22
C THR A 169 -1.64 24.31 -3.58
N GLU A 170 -2.87 24.79 -3.57
CA GLU A 170 -3.22 26.05 -2.90
C GLU A 170 -3.43 25.89 -1.39
N ASP A 171 -3.97 24.79 -0.92
CA ASP A 171 -4.26 24.57 0.49
C ASP A 171 -2.99 24.39 1.34
N VAL A 172 -1.92 23.81 0.81
CA VAL A 172 -0.64 23.68 1.52
C VAL A 172 0.06 25.04 1.60
N LYS A 173 -0.02 25.87 0.56
CA LYS A 173 0.56 27.24 0.57
C LYS A 173 -0.21 28.20 1.48
N ARG A 174 -1.51 28.01 1.65
CA ARG A 174 -2.34 28.84 2.55
C ARG A 174 -2.07 28.54 4.02
N LYS A 175 -1.85 27.27 4.39
CA LYS A 175 -1.52 26.86 5.77
C LYS A 175 -0.10 27.29 6.21
N VAL A 176 0.83 27.46 5.28
CA VAL A 176 2.22 27.89 5.59
C VAL A 176 2.35 29.41 5.68
N ARG A 177 1.45 30.19 5.05
CA ARG A 177 1.46 31.66 5.10
C ARG A 177 0.60 32.27 6.22
N GLY A 178 -0.08 31.44 7.01
CA GLY A 178 -0.99 31.88 8.08
C GLY A 178 -0.44 31.68 9.51
N LYS A 179 0.90 31.59 9.66
CA LYS A 179 1.56 31.62 10.98
C LYS A 179 2.63 32.70 11.03
#